data_b0c3c723f3027020550111567df9e252
#
_entry.id   b0c3c723f3027020550111567df9e252
#
_cell.length_a   1.000
_cell.length_b   1.000
_cell.length_c   1.000
_cell.angle_alpha   90.00
_cell.angle_beta   90.00
_cell.angle_gamma   90.00
#
_symmetry.space_group_name_H-M   'P 1'
#
loop_
_entity.id
_entity.type
_entity.pdbx_description
1 polymer ?
#
loop_
_entity_poly.entity_id
_entity_poly.type
_entity_poly.pdbx_seq_one_letter_code
_entity_poly.pdbx_strand_id
1 'polypeptide(L)'
;TLKGTVAKYQPGDAEFDMPKKLIELYEKKDFGQYADKDGYLPVNFLTDNDITGGNSGSPVLNGKGELIGLAFDGNIEAMAGDVIFDDQLQRTINVDIRYVLFLIDKFAGASHIIDELTLAK
;
A
#
# COMPACT_ATOMS: atom_id res chain seq x y z
N THR A 1 -4.99 5.87 -3.32
CA THR A 1 -5.43 4.85 -4.29
C THR A 1 -4.55 4.85 -5.53
N LEU A 2 -4.63 3.81 -6.36
CA LEU A 2 -3.88 3.72 -7.63
C LEU A 2 -4.20 4.88 -8.58
N LYS A 3 -5.41 5.42 -8.53
CA LYS A 3 -5.77 6.64 -9.28
C LYS A 3 -4.80 7.80 -9.00
N GLY A 4 -4.49 8.04 -7.73
CA GLY A 4 -3.55 9.09 -7.33
C GLY A 4 -2.13 8.82 -7.78
N THR A 5 -1.71 7.55 -7.78
CA THR A 5 -0.39 7.14 -8.27
C THR A 5 -0.27 7.37 -9.78
N VAL A 6 -1.25 6.93 -10.55
CA VAL A 6 -1.28 7.12 -12.02
C VAL A 6 -1.32 8.61 -12.39
N ALA A 7 -2.00 9.45 -11.61
CA ALA A 7 -2.05 10.89 -11.86
C ALA A 7 -0.67 11.57 -11.75
N LYS A 8 0.29 10.95 -11.08
CA LYS A 8 1.68 11.43 -10.96
C LYS A 8 2.62 10.84 -12.01
N TYR A 9 2.14 9.91 -12.84
CA TYR A 9 2.96 9.21 -13.82
C TYR A 9 3.67 10.17 -14.78
N GLN A 10 4.99 10.00 -14.92
CA GLN A 10 5.84 10.72 -15.87
C GLN A 10 6.79 9.72 -16.52
N PRO A 11 6.63 9.44 -17.82
CA PRO A 11 7.46 8.47 -18.52
C PRO A 11 8.96 8.84 -18.45
N GLY A 12 9.78 7.88 -18.04
CA GLY A 12 11.24 8.06 -17.94
C GLY A 12 11.71 8.86 -16.72
N ASP A 13 10.81 9.26 -15.83
CA ASP A 13 11.18 9.91 -14.58
C ASP A 13 11.66 8.87 -13.55
N ALA A 14 12.71 9.21 -12.79
CA ALA A 14 13.31 8.27 -11.83
C ALA A 14 12.38 7.89 -10.66
N GLU A 15 11.42 8.77 -10.32
CA GLU A 15 10.51 8.59 -9.18
C GLU A 15 9.08 8.30 -9.60
N PHE A 16 8.65 8.83 -10.77
CA PHE A 16 7.26 8.82 -11.20
C PHE A 16 6.98 7.97 -12.44
N ASP A 17 7.97 7.20 -12.91
CA ASP A 17 7.75 6.22 -13.95
C ASP A 17 6.95 5.02 -13.42
N MET A 18 6.16 4.41 -14.30
CA MET A 18 5.33 3.25 -13.95
C MET A 18 5.46 2.15 -15.00
N PRO A 19 5.48 0.88 -14.58
CA PRO A 19 5.42 -0.23 -15.52
C PRO A 19 4.17 -0.15 -16.40
N LYS A 20 4.34 -0.31 -17.71
CA LYS A 20 3.25 -0.25 -18.70
C LYS A 20 2.09 -1.18 -18.34
N LYS A 21 2.39 -2.40 -17.90
CA LYS A 21 1.37 -3.38 -17.50
C LYS A 21 0.49 -2.88 -16.34
N LEU A 22 1.06 -2.13 -15.39
CA LEU A 22 0.31 -1.56 -14.27
C LEU A 22 -0.66 -0.47 -14.76
N ILE A 23 -0.23 0.36 -15.71
CA ILE A 23 -1.07 1.38 -16.33
C ILE A 23 -2.23 0.72 -17.10
N GLU A 24 -1.97 -0.34 -17.86
CA GLU A 24 -2.99 -1.09 -18.60
C GLU A 24 -4.04 -1.71 -17.65
N LEU A 25 -3.60 -2.30 -16.52
CA LEU A 25 -4.52 -2.83 -15.50
C LEU A 25 -5.39 -1.73 -14.89
N TYR A 26 -4.81 -0.56 -14.66
CA TYR A 26 -5.55 0.60 -14.18
C TYR A 26 -6.61 1.09 -15.17
N GLU A 27 -6.23 1.25 -16.45
CA GLU A 27 -7.14 1.72 -17.51
C GLU A 27 -8.31 0.77 -17.71
N LYS A 28 -8.06 -0.53 -17.66
CA LYS A 28 -9.08 -1.59 -17.75
C LYS A 28 -9.89 -1.75 -16.47
N LYS A 29 -9.49 -1.11 -15.36
CA LYS A 29 -10.05 -1.32 -14.02
C LYS A 29 -10.04 -2.80 -13.60
N ASP A 30 -9.03 -3.54 -14.04
CA ASP A 30 -8.86 -4.96 -13.72
C ASP A 30 -8.22 -5.15 -12.34
N PHE A 31 -8.97 -4.77 -11.31
CA PHE A 31 -8.52 -4.83 -9.91
C PHE A 31 -8.93 -6.13 -9.20
N GLY A 32 -9.70 -7.00 -9.87
CA GLY A 32 -10.20 -8.23 -9.27
C GLY A 32 -10.97 -7.99 -7.98
N GLN A 33 -10.76 -8.85 -7.00
CA GLN A 33 -11.40 -8.75 -5.68
C GLN A 33 -10.76 -7.72 -4.73
N TYR A 34 -9.73 -7.00 -5.19
CA TYR A 34 -8.91 -6.12 -4.35
C TYR A 34 -9.39 -4.67 -4.33
N ALA A 35 -10.35 -4.31 -5.18
CA ALA A 35 -10.98 -3.00 -5.16
C ALA A 35 -11.77 -2.78 -3.86
N ASP A 36 -11.85 -1.52 -3.43
CA ASP A 36 -12.73 -1.13 -2.34
C ASP A 36 -14.21 -1.10 -2.80
N LYS A 37 -15.10 -0.79 -1.86
CA LYS A 37 -16.56 -0.71 -2.13
C LYS A 37 -16.93 0.33 -3.20
N ASP A 38 -16.08 1.32 -3.43
CA ASP A 38 -16.30 2.41 -4.39
C ASP A 38 -15.60 2.13 -5.74
N GLY A 39 -14.98 0.95 -5.88
CA GLY A 39 -14.32 0.50 -7.11
C GLY A 39 -12.91 1.04 -7.31
N TYR A 40 -12.29 1.61 -6.29
CA TYR A 40 -10.90 2.06 -6.33
C TYR A 40 -9.95 0.99 -5.76
N LEU A 41 -8.75 0.91 -6.29
CA LEU A 41 -7.70 0.08 -5.70
C LEU A 41 -6.93 0.90 -4.67
N PRO A 42 -7.02 0.55 -3.37
CA PRO A 42 -6.19 1.16 -2.33
C PRO A 42 -4.73 0.84 -2.56
N VAL A 43 -3.84 1.80 -2.28
CA VAL A 43 -2.38 1.60 -2.39
C VAL A 43 -1.72 1.72 -1.03
N ASN A 44 -2.07 2.75 -0.28
CA ASN A 44 -1.52 3.02 1.04
C ASN A 44 -2.56 3.63 1.96
N PHE A 45 -2.28 3.57 3.26
CA PHE A 45 -3.05 4.24 4.30
C PHE A 45 -2.13 4.74 5.42
N LEU A 46 -2.64 5.68 6.17
CA LEU A 46 -1.92 6.29 7.30
C LEU A 46 -2.44 5.74 8.62
N THR A 47 -1.52 5.57 9.57
CA THR A 47 -1.84 5.24 10.96
C THR A 47 -1.12 6.20 11.90
N ASP A 48 -1.61 6.31 13.13
CA ASP A 48 -1.10 7.23 14.15
C ASP A 48 -0.11 6.57 15.13
N ASN A 49 0.29 5.32 14.87
CA ASN A 49 1.34 4.66 15.64
C ASN A 49 2.72 5.23 15.29
N ASP A 50 3.66 5.03 16.19
CA ASP A 50 5.06 5.38 15.98
C ASP A 50 5.74 4.42 14.99
N ILE A 51 6.75 4.92 14.29
CA ILE A 51 7.62 4.16 13.38
C ILE A 51 9.05 4.68 13.47
N THR A 52 10.01 3.79 13.39
CA THR A 52 11.44 4.13 13.38
C THR A 52 12.19 3.25 12.38
N GLY A 53 13.44 3.61 12.09
CA GLY A 53 14.31 2.84 11.20
C GLY A 53 14.39 1.37 11.64
N GLY A 54 14.27 0.44 10.67
CA GLY A 54 14.22 -0.99 10.90
C GLY A 54 12.80 -1.58 10.94
N ASN A 55 11.76 -0.75 11.02
CA ASN A 55 10.36 -1.21 11.00
C ASN A 55 9.82 -1.46 9.58
N SER A 56 10.55 -1.09 8.55
CA SER A 56 10.13 -1.28 7.14
C SER A 56 9.81 -2.75 6.86
N GLY A 57 8.60 -3.01 6.34
CA GLY A 57 8.10 -4.35 6.08
C GLY A 57 7.42 -5.04 7.27
N SER A 58 7.34 -4.39 8.43
CA SER A 58 6.62 -4.93 9.59
C SER A 58 5.12 -5.08 9.30
N PRO A 59 4.47 -6.18 9.75
CA PRO A 59 3.05 -6.38 9.54
C PRO A 59 2.21 -5.38 10.35
N VAL A 60 1.19 -4.84 9.70
CA VAL A 60 0.16 -4.01 10.34
C VAL A 60 -1.11 -4.85 10.48
N LEU A 61 -1.57 -5.03 11.69
CA LEU A 61 -2.71 -5.86 12.03
C LEU A 61 -3.88 -5.01 12.52
N ASN A 62 -5.10 -5.44 12.22
CA ASN A 62 -6.30 -4.85 12.81
C ASN A 62 -6.59 -5.45 14.20
N GLY A 63 -7.64 -4.98 14.87
CA GLY A 63 -8.05 -5.45 16.19
C GLY A 63 -8.47 -6.93 16.26
N LYS A 64 -8.63 -7.59 15.10
CA LYS A 64 -8.92 -9.03 15.01
C LYS A 64 -7.65 -9.87 14.73
N GLY A 65 -6.49 -9.24 14.61
CA GLY A 65 -5.24 -9.91 14.25
C GLY A 65 -5.10 -10.22 12.76
N GLU A 66 -5.93 -9.62 11.90
CA GLU A 66 -5.84 -9.79 10.46
C GLU A 66 -4.79 -8.83 9.88
N LEU A 67 -3.98 -9.32 8.93
CA LEU A 67 -2.98 -8.50 8.23
C LEU A 67 -3.70 -7.54 7.28
N ILE A 68 -3.52 -6.23 7.52
CA ILE A 68 -4.13 -5.18 6.71
C ILE A 68 -3.13 -4.38 5.90
N GLY A 69 -1.85 -4.47 6.21
CA GLY A 69 -0.80 -3.76 5.50
C GLY A 69 0.59 -4.07 5.99
N LEU A 70 1.56 -3.40 5.39
CA LEU A 70 2.97 -3.44 5.79
C LEU A 70 3.45 -2.01 6.02
N ALA A 71 4.07 -1.76 7.17
CA ALA A 71 4.67 -0.47 7.49
C ALA A 71 5.93 -0.26 6.64
N PHE A 72 6.14 0.95 6.12
CA PHE A 72 7.33 1.19 5.32
C PHE A 72 7.95 2.59 5.45
N ASP A 73 7.21 3.60 5.89
CA ASP A 73 7.74 4.97 5.98
C ASP A 73 7.00 5.79 7.04
N GLY A 74 7.54 6.96 7.36
CA GLY A 74 6.89 7.99 8.16
C GLY A 74 6.68 9.26 7.33
N ASN A 75 5.72 10.09 7.74
CA ASN A 75 5.61 11.42 7.16
C ASN A 75 6.77 12.32 7.65
N ILE A 76 6.90 13.52 7.08
CA ILE A 76 8.03 14.41 7.41
C ILE A 76 8.08 14.76 8.91
N GLU A 77 6.95 14.84 9.57
CA GLU A 77 6.83 15.11 10.99
C GLU A 77 7.35 13.93 11.84
N ALA A 78 7.27 12.69 11.33
CA ALA A 78 7.80 11.52 12.00
C ALA A 78 9.33 11.53 12.09
N MET A 79 10.03 12.27 11.24
CA MET A 79 11.49 12.43 11.33
C MET A 79 11.90 13.20 12.60
N ALA A 80 11.05 14.11 13.08
CA ALA A 80 11.26 14.80 14.36
C ALA A 80 10.89 13.92 15.57
N GLY A 81 10.09 12.90 15.37
CA GLY A 81 9.60 11.97 16.39
C GLY A 81 10.66 11.09 17.02
N ASP A 82 11.83 10.95 16.40
CA ASP A 82 13.00 10.28 17.00
C ASP A 82 13.47 10.99 18.28
N VAL A 83 13.05 12.26 18.48
CA VAL A 83 13.39 13.07 19.64
C VAL A 83 12.15 13.36 20.50
N ILE A 84 11.03 13.73 19.89
CA ILE A 84 9.76 14.05 20.55
C ILE A 84 8.62 13.51 19.69
N PHE A 85 7.88 12.52 20.21
CA PHE A 85 6.70 11.99 19.53
C PHE A 85 5.53 12.98 19.62
N ASP A 86 4.95 13.32 18.47
CA ASP A 86 3.74 14.14 18.35
C ASP A 86 2.63 13.33 17.68
N ASP A 87 1.69 12.86 18.48
CA ASP A 87 0.57 12.01 18.06
C ASP A 87 -0.46 12.71 17.16
N GLN A 88 -0.43 14.04 17.11
CA GLN A 88 -1.33 14.83 16.25
C GLN A 88 -0.80 14.98 14.83
N LEU A 89 0.52 15.07 14.66
CA LEU A 89 1.17 15.37 13.38
C LEU A 89 1.85 14.16 12.77
N GLN A 90 2.44 13.28 13.59
CA GLN A 90 3.17 12.12 13.11
C GLN A 90 2.25 11.03 12.56
N ARG A 91 2.61 10.47 11.41
CA ARG A 91 1.88 9.36 10.77
C ARG A 91 2.85 8.34 10.22
N THR A 92 2.50 7.09 10.43
CA THR A 92 3.12 5.96 9.73
C THR A 92 2.43 5.75 8.40
N ILE A 93 3.22 5.57 7.36
CA ILE A 93 2.75 5.27 6.00
C ILE A 93 2.86 3.76 5.79
N ASN A 94 1.72 3.13 5.49
CA ASN A 94 1.63 1.69 5.30
C ASN A 94 1.17 1.38 3.87
N VAL A 95 1.75 0.36 3.25
CA VAL A 95 1.19 -0.17 2.00
C VAL A 95 -0.05 -1.00 2.34
N ASP A 96 -1.13 -0.81 1.60
CA ASP A 96 -2.36 -1.59 1.79
C ASP A 96 -2.16 -3.02 1.29
N ILE A 97 -2.56 -4.01 2.09
CA ILE A 97 -2.39 -5.42 1.73
C ILE A 97 -3.13 -5.77 0.43
N ARG A 98 -4.23 -5.11 0.11
CA ARG A 98 -4.96 -5.33 -1.14
C ARG A 98 -4.12 -4.96 -2.35
N TYR A 99 -3.29 -3.93 -2.26
CA TYR A 99 -2.35 -3.58 -3.33
C TYR A 99 -1.26 -4.63 -3.50
N VAL A 100 -0.70 -5.14 -2.41
CA VAL A 100 0.29 -6.23 -2.44
C VAL A 100 -0.29 -7.47 -3.11
N LEU A 101 -1.48 -7.89 -2.70
CA LEU A 101 -2.17 -9.06 -3.27
C LEU A 101 -2.54 -8.85 -4.74
N PHE A 102 -2.99 -7.66 -5.11
CA PHE A 102 -3.25 -7.29 -6.50
C PHE A 102 -2.00 -7.42 -7.37
N LEU A 103 -0.84 -6.94 -6.88
CA LEU A 103 0.42 -7.06 -7.63
C LEU A 103 0.84 -8.53 -7.80
N ILE A 104 0.68 -9.35 -6.77
CA ILE A 104 0.99 -10.79 -6.84
C ILE A 104 0.08 -11.47 -7.87
N ASP A 105 -1.21 -11.24 -7.80
CA ASP A 105 -2.22 -11.90 -8.63
C ASP A 105 -2.23 -11.36 -10.07
N LYS A 106 -2.56 -10.07 -10.24
CA LYS A 106 -2.85 -9.46 -11.53
C LYS A 106 -1.60 -8.98 -12.29
N PHE A 107 -0.65 -8.41 -11.59
CA PHE A 107 0.57 -7.89 -12.21
C PHE A 107 1.60 -9.00 -12.44
N ALA A 108 1.92 -9.78 -11.42
CA ALA A 108 2.89 -10.87 -11.50
C ALA A 108 2.30 -12.18 -12.05
N GLY A 109 0.97 -12.33 -12.12
CA GLY A 109 0.31 -13.55 -12.59
C GLY A 109 0.50 -14.75 -11.68
N ALA A 110 0.75 -14.53 -10.38
CA ALA A 110 1.04 -15.57 -9.39
C ALA A 110 -0.18 -15.90 -8.51
N SER A 111 -1.34 -16.12 -9.14
CA SER A 111 -2.60 -16.42 -8.45
C SER A 111 -2.52 -17.64 -7.53
N HIS A 112 -1.64 -18.62 -7.83
CA HIS A 112 -1.41 -19.79 -6.99
C HIS A 112 -0.96 -19.43 -5.56
N ILE A 113 -0.26 -18.29 -5.37
CA ILE A 113 0.10 -17.81 -4.03
C ILE A 113 -1.14 -17.34 -3.28
N ILE A 114 -2.05 -16.65 -3.98
CA ILE A 114 -3.32 -16.18 -3.38
C ILE A 114 -4.18 -17.37 -2.95
N ASP A 115 -4.20 -18.44 -3.73
CA ASP A 115 -4.99 -19.66 -3.43
C ASP A 115 -4.55 -20.34 -2.12
N GLU A 116 -3.31 -20.13 -1.69
CA GLU A 116 -2.79 -20.64 -0.41
C GLU A 116 -3.14 -19.78 0.79
N LEU A 117 -3.68 -18.58 0.58
CA LEU A 117 -3.99 -17.62 1.65
C LEU A 117 -5.45 -17.72 2.08
N THR A 118 -5.70 -17.46 3.36
CA THR A 118 -7.05 -17.23 3.88
C THR A 118 -7.32 -15.73 3.87
N LEU A 119 -8.19 -15.27 2.98
CA LEU A 119 -8.54 -13.86 2.89
C LEU A 119 -9.70 -13.54 3.84
N ALA A 120 -9.51 -12.53 4.71
CA ALA A 120 -10.56 -11.98 5.53
C ALA A 120 -11.55 -11.20 4.64
N LYS A 121 -12.82 -11.34 4.94
CA LYS A 121 -13.91 -10.68 4.18
C LYS A 121 -14.58 -9.59 5.02
#